data_ee30fa981826e01b440767c9320d2515
#
_entry.id   ee30fa981826e01b440767c9320d2515
#
_cell.length_a   1.000
_cell.length_b   1.000
_cell.length_c   1.000
_cell.angle_alpha   90.00
_cell.angle_beta   90.00
_cell.angle_gamma   90.00
#
_symmetry.space_group_name_H-M   'P 1'
#
loop_
_entity.id
_entity.type
_entity.pdbx_description
1 polymer ?
#
loop_
_entity_poly.entity_id
_entity_poly.type
_entity_poly.pdbx_seq_one_letter_code
_entity_poly.pdbx_strand_id
1 'polypeptide(L)'
;MNVLQCLTELYNSQDMDSIYRELALKILGNLNQMRRITIYDIAELTNSSRTTVWRLVQKLGYESFSDFRYALQSAASQYVYYNRMVEQTKASSVENLVRDLSGQLKNVNDLIAKKLSSVEIDELADEIYHASKVHFYLPFRTSFIYSFQQNLWIDGKDSEYQCLIPKMLEATRYLNESSIVLISSIEHAETQDMTKVFETIKEKGSTIWLTGSAPSRYTDYADRLLMVSKEKPAVWLIAFECFILLLSEWYRGKYIDN
;
A
#
# COMPACT_ATOMS: atom_id res chain seq x y z
N MET A 1 -4.94 5.90 0.30
CA MET A 1 -4.46 5.20 -0.91
C MET A 1 -3.90 6.22 -1.88
N ASN A 2 -2.76 5.93 -2.47
CA ASN A 2 -2.17 6.80 -3.48
C ASN A 2 -2.86 6.54 -4.84
N VAL A 3 -3.68 7.48 -5.27
CA VAL A 3 -4.41 7.41 -6.55
C VAL A 3 -3.48 7.16 -7.75
N LEU A 4 -2.21 7.59 -7.66
CA LEU A 4 -1.22 7.37 -8.73
C LEU A 4 -0.86 5.89 -8.88
N GLN A 5 -0.74 5.17 -7.78
CA GLN A 5 -0.53 3.72 -7.84
C GLN A 5 -1.74 3.00 -8.42
N CYS A 6 -2.95 3.41 -8.05
CA CYS A 6 -4.17 2.84 -8.63
C CYS A 6 -4.28 3.07 -10.13
N LEU A 7 -3.92 4.27 -10.60
CA LEU A 7 -3.84 4.58 -12.01
C LEU A 7 -2.75 3.75 -12.70
N THR A 8 -1.59 3.54 -12.06
CA THR A 8 -0.51 2.71 -12.59
C THR A 8 -0.93 1.25 -12.66
N GLU A 9 -1.59 0.72 -11.65
CA GLU A 9 -2.12 -0.66 -11.68
C GLU A 9 -3.21 -0.83 -12.73
N LEU A 10 -4.12 0.14 -12.81
CA LEU A 10 -5.13 0.13 -13.87
C LEU A 10 -4.47 0.12 -15.25
N TYR A 11 -3.46 0.94 -15.47
CA TYR A 11 -2.71 0.96 -16.73
C TYR A 11 -2.10 -0.42 -17.05
N ASN A 12 -1.49 -1.07 -16.06
CA ASN A 12 -0.80 -2.35 -16.26
C ASN A 12 -1.76 -3.54 -16.40
N SER A 13 -2.96 -3.48 -15.80
CA SER A 13 -3.94 -4.57 -15.77
C SER A 13 -4.96 -4.53 -16.92
N GLN A 14 -5.00 -3.45 -17.71
CA GLN A 14 -5.94 -3.32 -18.82
C GLN A 14 -5.30 -3.77 -20.14
N ASP A 15 -6.16 -4.28 -21.04
CA ASP A 15 -5.75 -4.60 -22.41
C ASP A 15 -5.17 -3.38 -23.14
N MET A 16 -4.31 -3.62 -24.11
CA MET A 16 -3.59 -2.57 -24.84
C MET A 16 -4.50 -1.54 -25.48
N ASP A 17 -5.67 -1.97 -25.97
CA ASP A 17 -6.67 -1.13 -26.65
C ASP A 17 -7.70 -0.52 -25.70
N SER A 18 -7.53 -0.70 -24.38
CA SER A 18 -8.47 -0.19 -23.40
C SER A 18 -8.41 1.34 -23.30
N ILE A 19 -9.56 2.00 -23.45
CA ILE A 19 -9.69 3.44 -23.21
C ILE A 19 -9.24 3.82 -21.78
N TYR A 20 -9.43 2.95 -20.80
CA TYR A 20 -9.03 3.22 -19.41
C TYR A 20 -7.52 3.20 -19.23
N ARG A 21 -6.80 2.37 -20.01
CA ARG A 21 -5.34 2.37 -20.06
C ARG A 21 -4.82 3.71 -20.59
N GLU A 22 -5.39 4.21 -21.68
CA GLU A 22 -5.04 5.51 -22.27
C GLU A 22 -5.33 6.67 -21.30
N LEU A 23 -6.52 6.67 -20.67
CA LEU A 23 -6.91 7.65 -19.67
C LEU A 23 -5.92 7.69 -18.50
N ALA A 24 -5.56 6.54 -17.94
CA ALA A 24 -4.61 6.45 -16.84
C ALA A 24 -3.24 7.03 -17.23
N LEU A 25 -2.74 6.68 -18.43
CA LEU A 25 -1.46 7.19 -18.92
C LEU A 25 -1.46 8.71 -19.09
N LYS A 26 -2.53 9.26 -19.68
CA LYS A 26 -2.64 10.72 -19.91
C LYS A 26 -2.75 11.50 -18.59
N ILE A 27 -3.50 10.98 -17.61
CA ILE A 27 -3.59 11.59 -16.28
C ILE A 27 -2.21 11.57 -15.60
N LEU A 28 -1.52 10.43 -15.57
CA LEU A 28 -0.19 10.30 -14.97
C LEU A 28 0.86 11.18 -15.67
N GLY A 29 0.83 11.24 -17.00
CA GLY A 29 1.76 12.06 -17.78
C GLY A 29 1.55 13.57 -17.63
N ASN A 30 0.41 14.00 -17.11
CA ASN A 30 0.06 15.42 -16.92
C ASN A 30 -0.18 15.79 -15.44
N LEU A 31 0.49 15.12 -14.52
CA LEU A 31 0.26 15.23 -13.08
C LEU A 31 0.31 16.67 -12.55
N ASN A 32 1.18 17.52 -13.11
CA ASN A 32 1.29 18.93 -12.72
C ASN A 32 0.02 19.72 -12.99
N GLN A 33 -0.76 19.34 -14.00
CA GLN A 33 -2.03 19.99 -14.36
C GLN A 33 -3.17 19.53 -13.45
N MET A 34 -3.01 18.40 -12.76
CA MET A 34 -4.05 17.77 -11.93
C MET A 34 -4.41 18.57 -10.67
N ARG A 35 -3.61 19.57 -10.31
CA ARG A 35 -3.84 20.40 -9.08
C ARG A 35 -5.16 21.17 -9.07
N ARG A 36 -5.74 21.48 -10.25
CA ARG A 36 -7.00 22.25 -10.37
C ARG A 36 -7.94 21.66 -11.41
N ILE A 37 -7.82 20.39 -11.68
CA ILE A 37 -8.52 19.75 -12.80
C ILE A 37 -10.00 19.53 -12.51
N THR A 38 -10.82 19.67 -13.56
CA THR A 38 -12.24 19.32 -13.57
C THR A 38 -12.46 18.06 -14.41
N ILE A 39 -13.65 17.48 -14.32
CA ILE A 39 -14.02 16.33 -15.17
C ILE A 39 -14.02 16.70 -16.67
N TYR A 40 -14.29 17.96 -16.99
CA TYR A 40 -14.24 18.48 -18.36
C TYR A 40 -12.81 18.52 -18.88
N ASP A 41 -11.88 19.01 -18.05
CA ASP A 41 -10.46 19.11 -18.42
C ASP A 41 -9.85 17.70 -18.63
N ILE A 42 -10.21 16.72 -17.80
CA ILE A 42 -9.77 15.33 -18.02
C ILE A 42 -10.36 14.78 -19.31
N ALA A 43 -11.65 15.00 -19.57
CA ALA A 43 -12.31 14.53 -20.77
C ALA A 43 -11.65 15.13 -22.03
N GLU A 44 -11.33 16.43 -22.02
CA GLU A 44 -10.63 17.12 -23.10
C GLU A 44 -9.18 16.60 -23.27
N LEU A 45 -8.40 16.55 -22.17
CA LEU A 45 -7.01 16.05 -22.17
C LEU A 45 -6.92 14.64 -22.77
N THR A 46 -7.93 13.81 -22.51
CA THR A 46 -7.93 12.41 -22.90
C THR A 46 -8.70 12.13 -24.20
N ASN A 47 -9.27 13.16 -24.85
CA ASN A 47 -10.18 13.04 -25.98
C ASN A 47 -11.33 12.04 -25.72
N SER A 48 -11.88 12.06 -24.52
CA SER A 48 -12.92 11.13 -24.09
C SER A 48 -14.18 11.87 -23.62
N SER A 49 -15.26 11.12 -23.36
CA SER A 49 -16.48 11.71 -22.80
C SER A 49 -16.37 11.82 -21.26
N ARG A 50 -17.10 12.77 -20.67
CA ARG A 50 -17.27 12.86 -19.21
C ARG A 50 -17.80 11.57 -18.60
N THR A 51 -18.65 10.87 -19.31
CA THR A 51 -19.18 9.56 -18.89
C THR A 51 -18.05 8.51 -18.82
N THR A 52 -17.10 8.54 -19.75
CA THR A 52 -15.95 7.65 -19.75
C THR A 52 -15.01 7.95 -18.57
N VAL A 53 -14.76 9.25 -18.31
CA VAL A 53 -14.00 9.69 -17.13
C VAL A 53 -14.70 9.27 -15.84
N TRP A 54 -16.01 9.44 -15.77
CA TRP A 54 -16.80 8.99 -14.61
C TRP A 54 -16.70 7.47 -14.37
N ARG A 55 -16.79 6.67 -15.43
CA ARG A 55 -16.59 5.21 -15.32
C ARG A 55 -15.19 4.83 -14.87
N LEU A 56 -14.16 5.58 -15.30
CA LEU A 56 -12.81 5.42 -14.76
C LEU A 56 -12.78 5.65 -13.24
N VAL A 57 -13.38 6.76 -12.78
CA VAL A 57 -13.46 7.13 -11.36
C VAL A 57 -14.12 6.02 -10.52
N GLN A 58 -15.25 5.49 -11.01
CA GLN A 58 -15.94 4.37 -10.39
C GLN A 58 -15.07 3.08 -10.38
N LYS A 59 -14.40 2.81 -11.51
CA LYS A 59 -13.51 1.63 -11.63
C LYS A 59 -12.31 1.71 -10.67
N LEU A 60 -11.86 2.92 -10.33
CA LEU A 60 -10.86 3.18 -9.30
C LEU A 60 -11.44 3.13 -7.86
N GLY A 61 -12.75 2.91 -7.70
CA GLY A 61 -13.40 2.74 -6.42
C GLY A 61 -13.81 4.04 -5.73
N TYR A 62 -13.85 5.18 -6.44
CA TYR A 62 -14.33 6.45 -5.89
C TYR A 62 -15.83 6.61 -6.08
N GLU A 63 -16.52 7.05 -5.03
CA GLU A 63 -17.97 7.30 -5.06
C GLU A 63 -18.35 8.60 -5.79
N SER A 64 -17.45 9.59 -5.77
CA SER A 64 -17.64 10.85 -6.48
C SER A 64 -16.41 11.31 -7.25
N PHE A 65 -16.62 12.14 -8.28
CA PHE A 65 -15.52 12.81 -8.95
C PHE A 65 -14.78 13.78 -8.01
N SER A 66 -15.46 14.35 -7.04
CA SER A 66 -14.85 15.23 -6.04
C SER A 66 -13.83 14.51 -5.18
N ASP A 67 -14.14 13.28 -4.75
CA ASP A 67 -13.23 12.44 -3.95
C ASP A 67 -12.01 12.03 -4.76
N PHE A 68 -12.22 11.57 -5.99
CA PHE A 68 -11.13 11.28 -6.93
C PHE A 68 -10.25 12.51 -7.17
N ARG A 69 -10.85 13.67 -7.45
CA ARG A 69 -10.14 14.92 -7.65
C ARG A 69 -9.32 15.30 -6.41
N TYR A 70 -9.91 15.22 -5.22
CA TYR A 70 -9.20 15.50 -3.97
C TYR A 70 -7.99 14.57 -3.77
N ALA A 71 -8.16 13.27 -3.98
CA ALA A 71 -7.08 12.28 -3.91
C ALA A 71 -5.98 12.57 -4.95
N LEU A 72 -6.37 12.93 -6.18
CA LEU A 72 -5.43 13.25 -7.24
C LEU A 72 -4.65 14.55 -6.97
N GLN A 73 -5.31 15.58 -6.46
CA GLN A 73 -4.68 16.83 -6.05
C GLN A 73 -3.71 16.63 -4.88
N SER A 74 -4.12 15.87 -3.87
CA SER A 74 -3.27 15.51 -2.73
C SER A 74 -2.04 14.74 -3.20
N ALA A 75 -2.22 13.69 -4.01
CA ALA A 75 -1.12 12.90 -4.53
C ALA A 75 -0.17 13.73 -5.41
N ALA A 76 -0.69 14.59 -6.27
CA ALA A 76 0.12 15.49 -7.10
C ALA A 76 0.93 16.49 -6.28
N SER A 77 0.37 16.98 -5.16
CA SER A 77 1.06 17.90 -4.25
C SER A 77 2.14 17.20 -3.43
N GLN A 78 1.94 15.94 -3.09
CA GLN A 78 2.82 15.15 -2.25
C GLN A 78 3.80 14.27 -3.04
N TYR A 79 3.68 14.23 -4.36
CA TYR A 79 4.46 13.34 -5.23
C TYR A 79 5.97 13.38 -4.94
N VAL A 80 6.52 14.58 -4.77
CA VAL A 80 7.95 14.76 -4.47
C VAL A 80 8.34 14.23 -3.10
N TYR A 81 7.43 14.31 -2.13
CA TYR A 81 7.68 13.86 -0.77
C TYR A 81 7.68 12.33 -0.64
N TYR A 82 6.67 11.67 -1.19
CA TYR A 82 6.49 10.23 -1.02
C TYR A 82 7.41 9.36 -1.89
N ASN A 83 7.82 9.85 -3.06
CA ASN A 83 8.58 9.05 -4.03
C ASN A 83 10.09 9.34 -4.04
N ARG A 84 10.60 10.09 -3.07
CA ARG A 84 12.04 10.42 -3.02
C ARG A 84 12.67 10.03 -1.70
N MET A 85 13.65 9.15 -1.78
CA MET A 85 14.53 8.85 -0.65
C MET A 85 15.52 9.97 -0.36
N VAL A 86 15.99 10.66 -1.39
CA VAL A 86 16.99 11.75 -1.31
C VAL A 86 16.38 13.04 -1.82
N GLU A 87 16.55 14.14 -1.07
CA GLU A 87 16.09 15.45 -1.49
C GLU A 87 16.86 15.92 -2.72
N GLN A 88 16.16 16.36 -3.76
CA GLN A 88 16.76 16.77 -5.03
C GLN A 88 17.77 17.91 -4.88
N THR A 89 17.59 18.79 -3.90
CA THR A 89 18.49 19.91 -3.60
C THR A 89 19.86 19.45 -3.08
N LYS A 90 19.98 18.22 -2.62
CA LYS A 90 21.23 17.62 -2.11
C LYS A 90 21.99 16.81 -3.16
N ALA A 91 21.34 16.42 -4.26
CA ALA A 91 21.96 15.67 -5.34
C ALA A 91 22.66 16.60 -6.33
N SER A 92 23.79 17.18 -5.90
CA SER A 92 24.61 18.06 -6.77
C SER A 92 25.49 17.27 -7.75
N SER A 93 25.70 15.98 -7.51
CA SER A 93 26.41 15.04 -8.39
C SER A 93 25.94 13.62 -8.18
N VAL A 94 26.29 12.71 -9.09
CA VAL A 94 25.97 11.27 -8.97
C VAL A 94 26.63 10.68 -7.71
N GLU A 95 27.87 11.08 -7.41
CA GLU A 95 28.60 10.62 -6.23
C GLU A 95 27.88 11.03 -4.93
N ASN A 96 27.37 12.25 -4.88
CA ASN A 96 26.59 12.72 -3.75
C ASN A 96 25.28 11.94 -3.61
N LEU A 97 24.59 11.68 -4.72
CA LEU A 97 23.37 10.88 -4.73
C LEU A 97 23.64 9.46 -4.22
N VAL A 98 24.68 8.80 -4.70
CA VAL A 98 25.06 7.44 -4.26
C VAL A 98 25.38 7.42 -2.78
N ARG A 99 26.16 8.40 -2.28
CA ARG A 99 26.50 8.50 -0.86
C ARG A 99 25.25 8.69 0.02
N ASP A 100 24.36 9.60 -0.39
CA ASP A 100 23.14 9.89 0.37
C ASP A 100 22.19 8.71 0.35
N LEU A 101 22.03 8.02 -0.78
CA LEU A 101 21.24 6.81 -0.88
C LEU A 101 21.83 5.68 -0.01
N SER A 102 23.15 5.47 -0.06
CA SER A 102 23.82 4.48 0.79
C SER A 102 23.62 4.79 2.28
N GLY A 103 23.65 6.07 2.67
CA GLY A 103 23.33 6.49 4.03
C GLY A 103 21.89 6.16 4.43
N GLN A 104 20.94 6.39 3.54
CA GLN A 104 19.53 6.03 3.80
C GLN A 104 19.33 4.52 3.93
N LEU A 105 19.96 3.72 3.06
CA LEU A 105 19.89 2.25 3.16
C LEU A 105 20.51 1.73 4.47
N LYS A 106 21.59 2.35 4.93
CA LYS A 106 22.15 2.04 6.26
C LYS A 106 21.14 2.34 7.36
N ASN A 107 20.47 3.51 7.31
CA ASN A 107 19.44 3.84 8.29
C ASN A 107 18.27 2.83 8.26
N VAL A 108 17.90 2.32 7.09
CA VAL A 108 16.89 1.24 6.95
C VAL A 108 17.37 -0.02 7.67
N ASN A 109 18.60 -0.45 7.44
CA ASN A 109 19.15 -1.64 8.11
C ASN A 109 19.21 -1.47 9.63
N ASP A 110 19.64 -0.30 10.11
CA ASP A 110 19.69 0.02 11.54
C ASP A 110 18.27 0.03 12.16
N LEU A 111 17.28 0.53 11.40
CA LEU A 111 15.86 0.51 11.81
C LEU A 111 15.34 -0.92 11.95
N ILE A 112 15.62 -1.78 10.97
CA ILE A 112 15.21 -3.19 10.99
C ILE A 112 15.87 -3.88 12.19
N ALA A 113 17.18 -3.79 12.34
CA ALA A 113 17.92 -4.41 13.44
C ALA A 113 17.44 -3.93 14.83
N LYS A 114 17.01 -2.68 14.94
CA LYS A 114 16.48 -2.10 16.17
C LYS A 114 15.03 -2.51 16.48
N LYS A 115 14.22 -2.67 15.44
CA LYS A 115 12.76 -2.86 15.56
C LYS A 115 12.35 -4.32 15.57
N LEU A 116 13.16 -5.21 15.02
CA LEU A 116 12.85 -6.62 14.89
C LEU A 116 13.82 -7.47 15.72
N SER A 117 13.29 -8.19 16.66
CA SER A 117 14.01 -9.27 17.34
C SER A 117 13.77 -10.61 16.62
N SER A 118 14.69 -11.55 16.76
CA SER A 118 14.51 -12.92 16.26
C SER A 118 13.29 -13.60 16.88
N VAL A 119 13.02 -13.32 18.14
CA VAL A 119 11.84 -13.84 18.88
C VAL A 119 10.56 -13.31 18.26
N GLU A 120 10.50 -12.01 17.96
CA GLU A 120 9.31 -11.40 17.38
C GLU A 120 8.98 -11.95 15.98
N ILE A 121 9.99 -12.15 15.11
CA ILE A 121 9.79 -12.75 13.79
C ILE A 121 9.30 -14.19 13.90
N ASP A 122 9.81 -14.95 14.86
CA ASP A 122 9.39 -16.33 15.09
C ASP A 122 7.94 -16.41 15.57
N GLU A 123 7.54 -15.56 16.52
CA GLU A 123 6.15 -15.44 16.97
C GLU A 123 5.20 -15.07 15.85
N LEU A 124 5.56 -14.08 15.00
CA LEU A 124 4.74 -13.68 13.87
C LEU A 124 4.56 -14.83 12.85
N ALA A 125 5.62 -15.59 12.59
CA ALA A 125 5.55 -16.77 11.73
C ALA A 125 4.62 -17.84 12.33
N ASP A 126 4.66 -18.05 13.65
CA ASP A 126 3.77 -18.98 14.34
C ASP A 126 2.31 -18.53 14.30
N GLU A 127 2.04 -17.24 14.50
CA GLU A 127 0.68 -16.69 14.37
C GLU A 127 0.14 -16.91 12.94
N ILE A 128 0.95 -16.65 11.91
CA ILE A 128 0.59 -16.90 10.52
C ILE A 128 0.30 -18.39 10.29
N TYR A 129 1.15 -19.28 10.82
CA TYR A 129 0.96 -20.72 10.67
C TYR A 129 -0.37 -21.21 11.23
N HIS A 130 -0.83 -20.67 12.34
CA HIS A 130 -2.10 -21.02 12.96
C HIS A 130 -3.31 -20.28 12.35
N ALA A 131 -3.09 -19.25 11.56
CA ALA A 131 -4.16 -18.55 10.86
C ALA A 131 -4.66 -19.35 9.65
N SER A 132 -5.96 -19.27 9.37
CA SER A 132 -6.55 -19.83 8.14
C SER A 132 -6.42 -18.88 6.95
N LYS A 133 -6.35 -17.57 7.22
CA LYS A 133 -6.30 -16.51 6.22
C LYS A 133 -5.32 -15.43 6.63
N VAL A 134 -4.55 -14.95 5.64
CA VAL A 134 -3.64 -13.80 5.82
C VAL A 134 -3.87 -12.80 4.71
N HIS A 135 -4.51 -11.68 5.05
CA HIS A 135 -4.85 -10.63 4.10
C HIS A 135 -3.94 -9.41 4.24
N PHE A 136 -3.59 -8.80 3.12
CA PHE A 136 -2.75 -7.63 3.02
C PHE A 136 -3.56 -6.43 2.51
N TYR A 137 -3.86 -5.47 3.40
CA TYR A 137 -4.58 -4.25 3.08
C TYR A 137 -3.61 -3.08 3.08
N LEU A 138 -2.91 -2.92 1.97
CA LEU A 138 -1.78 -1.99 1.84
C LEU A 138 -1.98 -1.06 0.65
N PRO A 139 -1.54 0.21 0.75
CA PRO A 139 -1.72 1.20 -0.32
C PRO A 139 -0.77 1.00 -1.51
N PHE A 140 0.15 0.05 -1.41
CA PHE A 140 1.19 -0.22 -2.41
C PHE A 140 1.40 -1.72 -2.55
N ARG A 141 1.74 -2.14 -3.75
CA ARG A 141 2.16 -3.50 -4.08
C ARG A 141 3.67 -3.63 -4.03
N THR A 142 4.17 -4.68 -3.40
CA THR A 142 5.59 -5.01 -3.41
C THR A 142 5.80 -6.42 -3.95
N SER A 143 6.96 -6.68 -4.55
CA SER A 143 7.32 -8.00 -5.05
C SER A 143 7.39 -9.05 -3.93
N PHE A 144 7.81 -8.63 -2.73
CA PHE A 144 7.94 -9.54 -1.60
C PHE A 144 6.58 -9.97 -1.03
N ILE A 145 5.55 -9.13 -1.10
CA ILE A 145 4.18 -9.54 -0.74
C ILE A 145 3.67 -10.62 -1.70
N TYR A 146 3.94 -10.52 -2.98
CA TYR A 146 3.57 -11.59 -3.92
C TYR A 146 4.28 -12.90 -3.61
N SER A 147 5.59 -12.86 -3.34
CA SER A 147 6.33 -14.06 -2.94
C SER A 147 5.79 -14.65 -1.65
N PHE A 148 5.42 -13.80 -0.69
CA PHE A 148 4.83 -14.26 0.56
C PHE A 148 3.44 -14.87 0.36
N GLN A 149 2.58 -14.28 -0.47
CA GLN A 149 1.30 -14.88 -0.83
C GLN A 149 1.48 -16.26 -1.47
N GLN A 150 2.48 -16.43 -2.35
CA GLN A 150 2.78 -17.73 -2.93
C GLN A 150 3.15 -18.76 -1.85
N ASN A 151 3.99 -18.38 -0.87
CA ASN A 151 4.33 -19.26 0.25
C ASN A 151 3.09 -19.63 1.07
N LEU A 152 2.20 -18.66 1.34
CA LEU A 152 0.94 -18.90 2.05
C LEU A 152 0.01 -19.86 1.29
N TRP A 153 -0.12 -19.69 -0.01
CA TRP A 153 -0.94 -20.59 -0.85
C TRP A 153 -0.34 -22.01 -0.94
N ILE A 154 0.99 -22.15 -0.99
CA ILE A 154 1.68 -23.44 -0.95
C ILE A 154 1.37 -24.17 0.38
N ASP A 155 1.30 -23.42 1.49
CA ASP A 155 0.93 -23.92 2.81
C ASP A 155 -0.60 -24.08 3.00
N GLY A 156 -1.39 -23.92 1.93
CA GLY A 156 -2.85 -24.12 1.94
C GLY A 156 -3.65 -23.00 2.59
N LYS A 157 -3.06 -21.82 2.83
CA LYS A 157 -3.73 -20.67 3.43
C LYS A 157 -4.38 -19.78 2.37
N ASP A 158 -5.54 -19.24 2.70
CA ASP A 158 -6.18 -18.20 1.90
C ASP A 158 -5.43 -16.87 2.11
N SER A 159 -5.02 -16.23 1.01
CA SER A 159 -4.33 -14.96 1.07
C SER A 159 -4.80 -14.01 -0.02
N GLU A 160 -5.16 -12.79 0.38
CA GLU A 160 -5.65 -11.76 -0.51
C GLU A 160 -4.92 -10.43 -0.29
N TYR A 161 -4.67 -9.71 -1.38
CA TYR A 161 -4.11 -8.36 -1.36
C TYR A 161 -5.13 -7.36 -1.88
N GLN A 162 -5.38 -6.29 -1.10
CA GLN A 162 -6.26 -5.20 -1.48
C GLN A 162 -5.61 -3.85 -1.22
N CYS A 163 -5.70 -2.95 -2.21
CA CYS A 163 -5.20 -1.57 -2.09
C CYS A 163 -6.31 -0.51 -2.10
N LEU A 164 -7.52 -0.88 -2.53
CA LEU A 164 -8.67 0.01 -2.64
C LEU A 164 -9.60 -0.16 -1.43
N ILE A 165 -9.94 0.91 -0.72
CA ILE A 165 -10.83 0.86 0.46
C ILE A 165 -12.14 0.12 0.15
N PRO A 166 -12.86 0.37 -0.96
CA PRO A 166 -14.06 -0.40 -1.29
C PRO A 166 -13.79 -1.90 -1.45
N LYS A 167 -12.63 -2.27 -2.02
CA LYS A 167 -12.23 -3.67 -2.16
C LYS A 167 -11.80 -4.29 -0.83
N MET A 168 -11.14 -3.52 0.04
CA MET A 168 -10.87 -3.96 1.41
C MET A 168 -12.19 -4.26 2.14
N LEU A 169 -13.18 -3.37 2.08
CA LEU A 169 -14.50 -3.59 2.67
C LEU A 169 -15.23 -4.81 2.07
N GLU A 170 -15.12 -5.04 0.77
CA GLU A 170 -15.66 -6.24 0.14
C GLU A 170 -14.96 -7.51 0.67
N ALA A 171 -13.65 -7.49 0.75
CA ALA A 171 -12.84 -8.61 1.20
C ALA A 171 -13.02 -8.94 2.70
N THR A 172 -13.39 -7.96 3.56
CA THR A 172 -13.69 -8.23 4.96
C THR A 172 -14.85 -9.22 5.17
N ARG A 173 -15.73 -9.40 4.16
CA ARG A 173 -16.85 -10.37 4.24
C ARG A 173 -16.36 -11.81 4.38
N TYR A 174 -15.17 -12.11 3.93
CA TYR A 174 -14.57 -13.45 3.93
C TYR A 174 -13.67 -13.70 5.14
N LEU A 175 -13.47 -12.70 6.00
CA LEU A 175 -12.69 -12.81 7.23
C LEU A 175 -13.47 -13.53 8.33
N ASN A 176 -12.73 -14.11 9.26
CA ASN A 176 -13.23 -14.75 10.47
C ASN A 176 -12.23 -14.61 11.64
N GLU A 177 -12.51 -15.16 12.78
CA GLU A 177 -11.67 -15.11 13.99
C GLU A 177 -10.29 -15.77 13.84
N SER A 178 -10.11 -16.63 12.82
CA SER A 178 -8.83 -17.24 12.48
C SER A 178 -8.09 -16.50 11.34
N SER A 179 -8.44 -15.25 11.08
CA SER A 179 -7.84 -14.43 10.03
C SER A 179 -6.87 -13.40 10.62
N ILE A 180 -5.77 -13.14 9.92
CA ILE A 180 -4.84 -12.04 10.18
C ILE A 180 -4.95 -11.04 9.04
N VAL A 181 -5.06 -9.76 9.36
CA VAL A 181 -5.05 -8.66 8.39
C VAL A 181 -3.89 -7.74 8.68
N LEU A 182 -2.88 -7.75 7.79
CA LEU A 182 -1.80 -6.76 7.81
C LEU A 182 -2.26 -5.51 7.07
N ILE A 183 -2.48 -4.43 7.79
CA ILE A 183 -3.05 -3.18 7.27
C ILE A 183 -2.11 -2.00 7.56
N SER A 184 -1.99 -1.07 6.59
CA SER A 184 -1.13 0.10 6.73
C SER A 184 -1.92 1.37 7.06
N SER A 185 -1.40 2.19 7.97
CA SER A 185 -1.88 3.55 8.24
C SER A 185 -1.23 4.61 7.34
N ILE A 186 -0.23 4.25 6.53
CA ILE A 186 0.43 5.20 5.59
C ILE A 186 -0.45 5.39 4.35
N GLU A 187 -0.49 6.63 3.87
CA GLU A 187 -1.21 7.05 2.66
C GLU A 187 -2.73 6.81 2.66
N HIS A 188 -3.28 6.19 3.68
CA HIS A 188 -4.72 6.23 3.88
C HIS A 188 -5.05 7.53 4.62
N ALA A 189 -5.74 8.43 3.93
CA ALA A 189 -6.37 9.55 4.63
C ALA A 189 -7.20 8.97 5.77
N GLU A 190 -7.19 9.61 6.92
CA GLU A 190 -8.02 9.23 8.06
C GLU A 190 -9.50 9.52 7.72
N THR A 191 -10.06 8.71 6.83
CA THR A 191 -11.42 8.81 6.31
C THR A 191 -12.38 7.94 7.11
N GLN A 192 -13.65 8.25 7.04
CA GLN A 192 -14.71 7.45 7.64
C GLN A 192 -14.74 6.02 7.05
N ASP A 193 -14.50 5.90 5.74
CA ASP A 193 -14.49 4.60 5.05
C ASP A 193 -13.33 3.72 5.53
N MET A 194 -12.15 4.30 5.76
CA MET A 194 -11.03 3.53 6.32
C MET A 194 -11.31 3.11 7.77
N THR A 195 -11.93 3.96 8.57
CA THR A 195 -12.39 3.61 9.92
C THR A 195 -13.32 2.40 9.88
N LYS A 196 -14.28 2.40 8.94
CA LYS A 196 -15.20 1.30 8.74
C LYS A 196 -14.52 -0.02 8.36
N VAL A 197 -13.40 0.03 7.62
CA VAL A 197 -12.58 -1.18 7.37
C VAL A 197 -12.09 -1.78 8.69
N PHE A 198 -11.48 -0.96 9.56
CA PHE A 198 -10.99 -1.42 10.85
C PHE A 198 -12.11 -1.97 11.75
N GLU A 199 -13.22 -1.24 11.85
CA GLU A 199 -14.41 -1.68 12.60
C GLU A 199 -14.91 -3.04 12.12
N THR A 200 -15.05 -3.21 10.79
CA THR A 200 -15.53 -4.46 10.21
C THR A 200 -14.57 -5.63 10.45
N ILE A 201 -13.24 -5.41 10.39
CA ILE A 201 -12.25 -6.44 10.72
C ILE A 201 -12.41 -6.87 12.19
N LYS A 202 -12.57 -5.91 13.11
CA LYS A 202 -12.81 -6.21 14.55
C LYS A 202 -14.13 -6.94 14.80
N GLU A 203 -15.21 -6.57 14.12
CA GLU A 203 -16.51 -7.27 14.21
C GLU A 203 -16.40 -8.74 13.78
N LYS A 204 -15.46 -9.06 12.87
CA LYS A 204 -15.16 -10.45 12.46
C LYS A 204 -14.31 -11.23 13.47
N GLY A 205 -13.81 -10.58 14.51
CA GLY A 205 -12.89 -11.17 15.47
C GLY A 205 -11.48 -11.42 14.91
N SER A 206 -11.16 -10.84 13.74
CA SER A 206 -9.87 -11.05 13.08
C SER A 206 -8.76 -10.26 13.76
N THR A 207 -7.56 -10.80 13.74
CA THR A 207 -6.36 -10.14 14.26
C THR A 207 -5.88 -9.04 13.32
N ILE A 208 -5.64 -7.84 13.85
CA ILE A 208 -5.15 -6.68 13.11
C ILE A 208 -3.67 -6.46 13.41
N TRP A 209 -2.84 -6.59 12.39
CA TRP A 209 -1.46 -6.15 12.38
C TRP A 209 -1.35 -4.80 11.69
N LEU A 210 -1.15 -3.74 12.45
CA LEU A 210 -1.04 -2.38 11.93
C LEU A 210 0.41 -2.01 11.69
N THR A 211 0.70 -1.51 10.49
CA THR A 211 2.01 -0.97 10.12
C THR A 211 1.89 0.47 9.62
N GLY A 212 2.97 1.23 9.66
CA GLY A 212 2.98 2.58 9.10
C GLY A 212 3.49 3.67 10.03
N SER A 213 2.79 4.80 10.07
CA SER A 213 3.15 5.95 10.92
C SER A 213 2.50 5.86 12.30
N ALA A 214 3.23 6.22 13.35
CA ALA A 214 2.69 6.34 14.70
C ALA A 214 2.90 7.77 15.28
N PRO A 215 1.98 8.26 16.13
CA PRO A 215 0.67 7.67 16.40
C PRO A 215 -0.30 7.84 15.21
N SER A 216 -1.21 6.93 15.09
CA SER A 216 -2.34 6.98 14.14
C SER A 216 -3.63 6.78 14.92
N ARG A 217 -4.74 7.35 14.48
CA ARG A 217 -6.07 7.10 15.06
C ARG A 217 -6.49 5.62 15.00
N TYR A 218 -5.81 4.83 14.18
CA TYR A 218 -6.06 3.40 14.03
C TYR A 218 -5.25 2.53 14.99
N THR A 219 -4.36 3.13 15.79
CA THR A 219 -3.53 2.41 16.76
C THR A 219 -4.36 1.60 17.77
N ASP A 220 -5.51 2.14 18.20
CA ASP A 220 -6.39 1.50 19.17
C ASP A 220 -7.14 0.28 18.62
N TYR A 221 -7.16 0.09 17.29
CA TYR A 221 -7.72 -1.10 16.65
C TYR A 221 -6.72 -2.26 16.56
N ALA A 222 -5.42 -1.97 16.66
CA ALA A 222 -4.36 -2.92 16.39
C ALA A 222 -4.17 -3.92 17.55
N ASP A 223 -4.02 -5.19 17.20
CA ASP A 223 -3.58 -6.23 18.14
C ASP A 223 -2.05 -6.29 18.18
N ARG A 224 -1.38 -5.99 17.03
CA ARG A 224 0.07 -5.79 16.96
C ARG A 224 0.44 -4.54 16.15
N LEU A 225 1.48 -3.84 16.60
CA LEU A 225 2.08 -2.70 15.88
C LEU A 225 3.39 -3.14 15.26
N LEU A 226 3.43 -3.28 13.93
CA LEU A 226 4.58 -3.79 13.21
C LEU A 226 5.25 -2.68 12.40
N MET A 227 6.58 -2.55 12.52
CA MET A 227 7.36 -1.58 11.74
C MET A 227 6.81 -0.15 11.78
N VAL A 228 6.18 0.23 12.91
CA VAL A 228 5.64 1.58 13.06
C VAL A 228 6.79 2.56 13.26
N SER A 229 6.84 3.62 12.44
CA SER A 229 7.95 4.57 12.42
C SER A 229 7.47 6.00 12.14
N LYS A 230 8.28 6.98 12.58
CA LYS A 230 8.15 8.40 12.20
C LYS A 230 9.03 8.76 11.01
N GLU A 231 9.72 7.80 10.44
CA GLU A 231 10.61 8.00 9.29
C GLU A 231 9.84 8.46 8.05
N LYS A 232 10.57 9.02 7.10
CA LYS A 232 10.00 9.42 5.81
C LYS A 232 9.36 8.21 5.12
N PRO A 233 8.20 8.36 4.46
CA PRO A 233 7.48 7.26 3.85
C PRO A 233 8.31 6.38 2.91
N ALA A 234 9.22 6.97 2.13
CA ALA A 234 10.08 6.21 1.22
C ALA A 234 11.09 5.31 1.96
N VAL A 235 11.68 5.78 3.08
CA VAL A 235 12.58 4.99 3.93
C VAL A 235 11.80 3.88 4.62
N TRP A 236 10.63 4.22 5.16
CA TRP A 236 9.76 3.25 5.81
C TRP A 236 9.33 2.14 4.82
N LEU A 237 8.99 2.48 3.58
CA LEU A 237 8.58 1.51 2.57
C LEU A 237 9.65 0.44 2.33
N ILE A 238 10.92 0.85 2.19
CA ILE A 238 12.03 -0.09 2.01
C ILE A 238 12.22 -0.95 3.26
N ALA A 239 12.13 -0.36 4.45
CA ALA A 239 12.23 -1.10 5.71
C ALA A 239 11.10 -2.12 5.83
N PHE A 240 9.89 -1.75 5.44
CA PHE A 240 8.74 -2.65 5.42
C PHE A 240 8.92 -3.79 4.41
N GLU A 241 9.42 -3.51 3.22
CA GLU A 241 9.72 -4.57 2.24
C GLU A 241 10.76 -5.56 2.75
N CYS A 242 11.82 -5.08 3.38
CA CYS A 242 12.82 -5.96 4.02
C CYS A 242 12.21 -6.79 5.17
N PHE A 243 11.29 -6.22 5.94
CA PHE A 243 10.56 -6.94 6.98
C PHE A 243 9.70 -8.07 6.38
N ILE A 244 8.94 -7.79 5.33
CA ILE A 244 8.12 -8.80 4.64
C ILE A 244 9.00 -9.90 4.05
N LEU A 245 10.13 -9.57 3.43
CA LEU A 245 11.09 -10.54 2.93
C LEU A 245 11.57 -11.45 4.07
N LEU A 246 12.05 -10.87 5.18
CA LEU A 246 12.56 -11.62 6.31
C LEU A 246 11.51 -12.56 6.92
N LEU A 247 10.29 -12.07 7.11
CA LEU A 247 9.19 -12.86 7.64
C LEU A 247 8.79 -13.99 6.69
N SER A 248 8.74 -13.72 5.38
CA SER A 248 8.42 -14.68 4.35
C SER A 248 9.45 -15.81 4.24
N GLU A 249 10.76 -15.46 4.25
CA GLU A 249 11.84 -16.44 4.20
C GLU A 249 11.90 -17.29 5.47
N TRP A 250 11.71 -16.69 6.65
CA TRP A 250 11.65 -17.42 7.90
C TRP A 250 10.44 -18.37 7.95
N TYR A 251 9.26 -17.89 7.56
CA TYR A 251 8.06 -18.70 7.46
C TYR A 251 8.26 -19.90 6.54
N ARG A 252 8.80 -19.66 5.36
CA ARG A 252 9.08 -20.71 4.37
C ARG A 252 10.05 -21.74 4.91
N GLY A 253 11.18 -21.33 5.46
CA GLY A 253 12.17 -22.24 6.02
C GLY A 253 11.64 -23.07 7.19
N LYS A 254 10.71 -22.50 7.99
CA LYS A 254 10.16 -23.17 9.18
C LYS A 254 9.02 -24.13 8.87
N TYR A 255 8.16 -23.83 7.89
CA TYR A 255 6.90 -24.53 7.69
C TYR A 255 6.69 -25.17 6.30
N ILE A 256 7.48 -24.80 5.30
CA ILE A 256 7.30 -25.30 3.94
C ILE A 256 8.46 -26.18 3.49
N ASP A 257 9.70 -25.75 3.70
CA ASP A 257 10.90 -26.41 3.18
C ASP A 257 11.43 -27.54 4.11
N ASN A 258 10.80 -27.74 5.28
CA ASN A 258 11.19 -28.79 6.25
C ASN A 258 10.43 -30.11 6.04
#